data_7c92af0c11f8b9b7c09d472b9df4db22
#
_entry.id   7c92af0c11f8b9b7c09d472b9df4db22
#
_cell.length_a   1.000
_cell.length_b   1.000
_cell.length_c   1.000
_cell.angle_alpha   90.00
_cell.angle_beta   90.00
_cell.angle_gamma   90.00
#
_symmetry.space_group_name_H-M   'P 1'
#
loop_
_entity.id
_entity.type
_entity.pdbx_description
1 polymer ?
#
loop_
_entity_poly.entity_id
_entity_poly.type
_entity_poly.pdbx_seq_one_letter_code
_entity_poly.pdbx_strand_id
1 'polypeptide(L)'
;MRRLPVTLLLCLACSFAMGAKLKGAVYSPAPGILCDKKAQFCADDQGISLGYTKEYLGDKAESTMMNRIKEAGGPANYDLTWFAFSNGVDCKTKEKVCHASKHSDKVDAAHTKALFGR
;
A
#
# COMPACT_ATOMS: atom_id res chain seq x y z
N MET A 1 -8.17 -26.90 -36.37
CA MET A 1 -8.21 -26.46 -35.85
C MET A 1 -7.98 -25.82 -35.20
N ARG A 2 -7.72 -25.81 -35.35
CA ARG A 2 -7.53 -25.36 -34.68
C ARG A 2 -7.23 -24.46 -33.95
N ARG A 3 -7.27 -24.41 -33.95
CA ARG A 3 -7.08 -23.68 -33.24
C ARG A 3 -6.90 -23.01 -32.40
N LEU A 4 -6.85 -23.12 -32.31
CA LEU A 4 -6.65 -22.52 -31.37
C LEU A 4 -6.35 -21.92 -30.60
N PRO A 5 -6.08 -22.24 -30.82
CA PRO A 5 -5.89 -21.72 -29.93
C PRO A 5 -5.39 -20.86 -29.52
N VAL A 6 -5.10 -20.98 -29.84
CA VAL A 6 -4.61 -20.19 -29.21
C VAL A 6 -4.73 -19.22 -28.66
N THR A 7 -5.08 -19.36 -28.81
CA THR A 7 -5.18 -18.52 -28.22
C THR A 7 -5.18 -18.08 -27.27
N LEU A 8 -5.19 -18.51 -27.17
CA LEU A 8 -5.15 -18.09 -26.14
C LEU A 8 -4.46 -17.75 -25.47
N LEU A 9 -4.09 -18.27 -25.77
CA LEU A 9 -3.38 -17.93 -25.05
C LEU A 9 -3.00 -16.86 -24.75
N LEU A 10 -3.06 -16.54 -25.16
CA LEU A 10 -2.83 -15.55 -24.86
C LEU A 10 -3.06 -14.82 -24.01
N CYS A 11 -3.41 -15.01 -23.82
CA CYS A 11 -3.60 -14.33 -23.02
C CYS A 11 -3.30 -14.23 -22.09
N LEU A 12 -2.99 -14.88 -22.24
CA LEU A 12 -2.63 -14.79 -21.30
C LEU A 12 -1.90 -14.11 -20.85
N ALA A 13 -1.47 -14.30 -21.32
CA ALA A 13 -0.65 -13.59 -20.99
C ALA A 13 -0.83 -12.37 -20.64
N CYS A 14 -1.39 -12.05 -20.81
CA CYS A 14 -1.53 -11.03 -20.51
C CYS A 14 -1.54 -10.60 -19.42
N SER A 15 -1.45 -10.96 -19.26
CA SER A 15 -1.44 -10.65 -18.44
C SER A 15 -0.84 -10.01 -17.73
N PHE A 16 -0.47 -9.99 -17.89
CA PHE A 16 0.06 -9.56 -17.23
C PHE A 16 0.51 -8.66 -16.92
N ALA A 17 0.16 -8.85 -17.35
CA ALA A 17 0.77 -7.75 -17.19
C ALA A 17 1.41 -7.43 -16.05
N MET A 18 2.17 -7.51 -16.14
CA MET A 18 2.70 -7.34 -15.15
C MET A 18 3.20 -6.17 -14.80
N GLY A 19 2.86 -5.38 -14.63
CA GLY A 19 3.26 -4.10 -14.26
C GLY A 19 4.11 -4.01 -13.06
N ALA A 20 4.25 -2.83 -12.54
CA ALA A 20 5.04 -2.58 -11.34
C ALA A 20 4.47 -3.39 -10.18
N LYS A 21 5.37 -3.85 -9.33
CA LYS A 21 5.03 -4.71 -8.20
C LYS A 21 5.26 -4.02 -6.87
N LEU A 22 4.48 -4.43 -5.90
CA LEU A 22 4.72 -4.06 -4.50
C LEU A 22 5.94 -4.83 -4.01
N LYS A 23 6.68 -4.24 -3.08
CA LYS A 23 7.96 -4.80 -2.60
C LYS A 23 7.94 -5.08 -1.12
N GLY A 24 8.74 -6.09 -0.74
CA GLY A 24 8.97 -6.42 0.67
C GLY A 24 7.72 -6.92 1.36
N ALA A 25 7.46 -6.40 2.53
CA ALA A 25 6.34 -6.82 3.35
C ALA A 25 5.02 -6.14 2.98
N VAL A 26 5.02 -5.28 1.94
CA VAL A 26 3.83 -4.54 1.53
C VAL A 26 3.01 -5.35 0.53
N TYR A 27 1.71 -5.43 0.76
CA TYR A 27 0.80 -6.14 -0.11
C TYR A 27 -0.56 -5.46 -0.10
N SER A 28 -1.38 -5.76 -1.11
CA SER A 28 -2.74 -5.21 -1.22
C SER A 28 -3.75 -6.32 -0.93
N PRO A 29 -4.40 -6.33 0.24
CA PRO A 29 -5.42 -7.34 0.54
C PRO A 29 -6.73 -7.10 -0.19
N ALA A 30 -6.97 -5.87 -0.64
CA ALA A 30 -8.18 -5.48 -1.36
C ALA A 30 -7.88 -4.21 -2.16
N PRO A 31 -8.67 -3.91 -3.19
CA PRO A 31 -8.46 -2.69 -3.98
C PRO A 31 -8.45 -1.45 -3.09
N GLY A 32 -7.45 -0.59 -3.29
CA GLY A 32 -7.34 0.67 -2.56
C GLY A 32 -6.72 0.56 -1.18
N ILE A 33 -6.30 -0.63 -0.75
CA ILE A 33 -5.73 -0.84 0.57
C ILE A 33 -4.34 -1.44 0.43
N LEU A 34 -3.38 -0.90 1.17
CA LEU A 34 -2.04 -1.47 1.29
C LEU A 34 -1.76 -1.78 2.75
N CYS A 35 -1.21 -2.95 3.01
CA CYS A 35 -0.80 -3.37 4.34
C CYS A 35 0.67 -3.71 4.35
N ASP A 36 1.32 -3.44 5.49
CA ASP A 36 2.75 -3.68 5.68
C ASP A 36 2.90 -4.59 6.88
N LYS A 37 3.28 -5.84 6.63
CA LYS A 37 3.42 -6.84 7.69
C LYS A 37 4.56 -6.55 8.63
N LYS A 38 5.59 -5.85 8.14
CA LYS A 38 6.74 -5.53 8.97
C LYS A 38 6.49 -4.29 9.81
N ALA A 39 5.93 -3.24 9.21
CA ALA A 39 5.64 -2.01 9.94
C ALA A 39 4.34 -2.10 10.74
N GLN A 40 3.51 -3.12 10.49
CA GLN A 40 2.30 -3.41 11.27
C GLN A 40 1.22 -2.35 11.15
N PHE A 41 0.96 -1.91 9.91
CA PHE A 41 -0.20 -1.04 9.65
C PHE A 41 -0.73 -1.23 8.24
N CYS A 42 -1.99 -0.82 8.05
CA CYS A 42 -2.61 -0.72 6.74
C CYS A 42 -3.00 0.72 6.48
N ALA A 43 -3.05 1.08 5.21
CA ALA A 43 -3.43 2.43 4.78
C ALA A 43 -4.36 2.33 3.57
N ASP A 44 -5.17 3.37 3.40
CA ASP A 44 -6.02 3.54 2.23
C ASP A 44 -5.76 4.94 1.65
N ASP A 45 -6.64 5.43 0.78
CA ASP A 45 -6.44 6.73 0.14
C ASP A 45 -6.66 7.91 1.08
N GLN A 46 -7.09 7.66 2.31
CA GLN A 46 -7.24 8.68 3.35
C GLN A 46 -6.06 8.71 4.31
N GLY A 47 -5.25 7.66 4.34
CA GLY A 47 -4.11 7.56 5.22
C GLY A 47 -4.05 6.24 5.96
N ILE A 48 -3.28 6.21 7.04
CA ILE A 48 -3.18 5.02 7.89
C ILE A 48 -4.57 4.75 8.47
N SER A 49 -5.02 3.50 8.37
CA SER A 49 -6.34 3.08 8.83
C SER A 49 -6.21 2.11 9.99
N LEU A 50 -6.68 2.49 11.16
CA LEU A 50 -6.72 1.59 12.30
C LEU A 50 -7.71 0.45 12.06
N GLY A 51 -8.83 0.74 11.40
CA GLY A 51 -9.83 -0.28 11.10
C GLY A 51 -9.29 -1.37 10.19
N TYR A 52 -8.66 -0.98 9.10
CA TYR A 52 -8.06 -1.97 8.18
C TYR A 52 -6.85 -2.65 8.79
N THR A 53 -6.09 -1.94 9.63
CA THR A 53 -4.98 -2.56 10.35
C THR A 53 -5.50 -3.71 11.22
N LYS A 54 -6.58 -3.48 11.94
CA LYS A 54 -7.20 -4.53 12.75
C LYS A 54 -7.72 -5.67 11.87
N GLU A 55 -8.43 -5.32 10.80
CA GLU A 55 -9.08 -6.32 9.93
C GLU A 55 -8.07 -7.25 9.28
N TYR A 56 -6.99 -6.72 8.76
CA TYR A 56 -6.04 -7.52 7.97
C TYR A 56 -4.80 -7.98 8.74
N LEU A 57 -4.41 -7.27 9.80
CA LEU A 57 -3.20 -7.61 10.56
C LEU A 57 -3.49 -8.02 12.00
N GLY A 58 -4.70 -7.78 12.50
CA GLY A 58 -5.12 -8.26 13.81
C GLY A 58 -5.03 -7.23 14.93
N ASP A 59 -5.52 -7.62 16.10
CA ASP A 59 -5.63 -6.72 17.24
C ASP A 59 -4.29 -6.18 17.72
N LYS A 60 -3.25 -7.02 17.66
CA LYS A 60 -1.93 -6.60 18.13
C LYS A 60 -1.36 -5.50 17.25
N ALA A 61 -1.55 -5.61 15.94
CA ALA A 61 -1.10 -4.57 15.00
C ALA A 61 -1.84 -3.26 15.26
N GLU A 62 -3.15 -3.35 15.48
CA GLU A 62 -3.93 -2.16 15.81
C GLU A 62 -3.41 -1.50 17.09
N SER A 63 -3.19 -2.29 18.15
CA SER A 63 -2.66 -1.77 19.41
C SER A 63 -1.30 -1.12 19.23
N THR A 64 -0.44 -1.75 18.44
CA THR A 64 0.89 -1.20 18.15
C THR A 64 0.77 0.18 17.48
N MET A 65 -0.13 0.30 16.51
CA MET A 65 -0.32 1.57 15.81
C MET A 65 -0.93 2.62 16.73
N MET A 66 -1.90 2.23 17.56
CA MET A 66 -2.50 3.12 18.55
C MET A 66 -1.47 3.63 19.53
N ASN A 67 -0.54 2.77 19.96
CA ASN A 67 0.51 3.18 20.88
C ASN A 67 1.48 4.17 20.24
N ARG A 68 1.79 3.99 18.96
CA ARG A 68 2.63 4.97 18.24
C ARG A 68 1.99 6.34 18.22
N ILE A 69 0.69 6.39 17.95
CA ILE A 69 -0.06 7.64 17.94
C ILE A 69 -0.06 8.27 19.33
N LYS A 70 -0.29 7.46 20.36
CA LYS A 70 -0.31 7.93 21.74
C LYS A 70 1.05 8.49 22.17
N GLU A 71 2.12 7.77 21.83
CA GLU A 71 3.48 8.18 22.20
C GLU A 71 3.90 9.46 21.49
N ALA A 72 3.32 9.75 20.32
CA ALA A 72 3.58 10.99 19.62
C ALA A 72 2.81 12.18 20.21
N GLY A 73 1.92 11.93 21.17
CA GLY A 73 1.11 12.98 21.79
C GLY A 73 -0.32 13.01 21.33
N GLY A 74 -0.77 11.96 20.63
CA GLY A 74 -2.14 11.82 20.14
C GLY A 74 -2.29 12.13 18.66
N PRO A 75 -3.52 12.03 18.13
CA PRO A 75 -3.77 12.21 16.68
C PRO A 75 -3.36 13.58 16.15
N ALA A 76 -3.40 14.61 16.98
CA ALA A 76 -3.00 15.96 16.56
C ALA A 76 -1.50 16.06 16.28
N ASN A 77 -0.71 15.14 16.81
CA ASN A 77 0.74 15.14 16.67
C ASN A 77 1.27 13.99 15.81
N TYR A 78 0.39 13.23 15.20
CA TYR A 78 0.77 12.11 14.34
C TYR A 78 0.01 12.21 13.03
N ASP A 79 0.72 12.52 11.95
CA ASP A 79 0.09 12.74 10.66
C ASP A 79 -0.20 11.39 9.96
N LEU A 80 -1.45 10.94 10.06
CA LEU A 80 -1.88 9.70 9.44
C LEU A 80 -1.94 9.79 7.91
N THR A 81 -1.86 11.00 7.35
CA THR A 81 -1.95 11.20 5.89
C THR A 81 -0.60 11.16 5.19
N TRP A 82 0.48 11.06 5.95
CA TRP A 82 1.85 11.01 5.42
C TRP A 82 2.59 9.90 6.17
N PHE A 83 2.98 8.86 5.44
CA PHE A 83 3.57 7.68 6.07
C PHE A 83 4.55 6.99 5.13
N ALA A 84 5.45 6.20 5.71
CA ALA A 84 6.41 5.40 4.96
C ALA A 84 6.21 3.92 5.28
N PHE A 85 6.28 3.10 4.25
CA PHE A 85 6.29 1.66 4.41
C PHE A 85 7.69 1.16 4.75
N SER A 86 7.77 -0.06 5.26
CA SER A 86 9.06 -0.66 5.63
C SER A 86 10.00 -0.86 4.44
N ASN A 87 9.48 -0.84 3.23
CA ASN A 87 10.29 -0.91 2.01
C ASN A 87 10.85 0.45 1.58
N GLY A 88 10.58 1.51 2.36
CA GLY A 88 11.09 2.85 2.09
C GLY A 88 10.14 3.75 1.30
N VAL A 89 9.12 3.18 0.67
CA VAL A 89 8.18 3.98 -0.11
C VAL A 89 7.41 4.92 0.81
N ASP A 90 7.35 6.20 0.43
CA ASP A 90 6.77 7.27 1.22
C ASP A 90 5.53 7.81 0.51
N CYS A 91 4.40 7.81 1.21
CA CYS A 91 3.12 8.19 0.62
C CYS A 91 2.51 9.41 1.31
N LYS A 92 1.97 10.31 0.50
CA LYS A 92 1.26 11.50 0.98
C LYS A 92 -0.14 11.46 0.38
N THR A 93 -1.13 11.17 1.22
CA THR A 93 -2.49 11.00 0.70
C THR A 93 -3.10 12.31 0.23
N LYS A 94 -2.72 13.43 0.85
CA LYS A 94 -3.21 14.74 0.41
C LYS A 94 -2.77 15.09 -1.00
N GLU A 95 -1.62 14.56 -1.43
CA GLU A 95 -1.10 14.77 -2.78
C GLU A 95 -1.43 13.59 -3.70
N LYS A 96 -1.98 12.52 -3.16
CA LYS A 96 -2.36 11.31 -3.89
C LYS A 96 -1.19 10.70 -4.65
N VAL A 97 -0.03 10.62 -3.97
CA VAL A 97 1.19 10.11 -4.59
C VAL A 97 2.05 9.39 -3.57
N CYS A 98 2.76 8.37 -4.05
CA CYS A 98 3.82 7.70 -3.30
C CYS A 98 5.13 7.90 -4.05
N HIS A 99 6.19 8.14 -3.31
CA HIS A 99 7.54 8.32 -3.84
C HIS A 99 8.43 7.15 -3.43
N ALA A 100 9.48 6.92 -4.19
CA ALA A 100 10.40 5.81 -3.94
C ALA A 100 11.02 5.86 -2.55
N SER A 101 11.20 7.07 -2.00
CA SER A 101 11.66 7.27 -0.64
C SER A 101 11.24 8.65 -0.16
N LYS A 102 11.42 8.90 1.13
CA LYS A 102 11.02 10.18 1.75
C LYS A 102 11.67 11.39 1.09
N HIS A 103 12.89 11.24 0.60
CA HIS A 103 13.65 12.35 0.03
C HIS A 103 13.78 12.27 -1.49
N SER A 104 13.04 11.40 -2.14
CA SER A 104 13.09 11.21 -3.58
C SER A 104 11.89 11.88 -4.26
N ASP A 105 12.13 12.48 -5.42
CA ASP A 105 11.04 13.00 -6.26
C ASP A 105 10.50 11.94 -7.20
N LYS A 106 11.12 10.75 -7.22
CA LYS A 106 10.70 9.70 -8.11
C LYS A 106 9.41 9.07 -7.61
N VAL A 107 8.37 9.10 -8.44
CA VAL A 107 7.10 8.48 -8.12
C VAL A 107 7.22 6.96 -8.15
N ASP A 108 6.70 6.31 -7.13
CA ASP A 108 6.58 4.86 -7.12
C ASP A 108 5.22 4.50 -7.71
N ALA A 109 5.23 3.98 -8.94
CA ALA A 109 4.02 3.73 -9.68
C ALA A 109 3.15 2.65 -9.04
N ALA A 110 3.75 1.59 -8.52
CA ALA A 110 2.99 0.48 -7.96
C ALA A 110 2.17 0.90 -6.74
N HIS A 111 2.81 1.59 -5.78
CA HIS A 111 2.11 2.02 -4.57
C HIS A 111 1.11 3.14 -4.86
N THR A 112 1.48 4.07 -5.74
CA THR A 112 0.57 5.16 -6.12
C THR A 112 -0.70 4.61 -6.74
N LYS A 113 -0.55 3.66 -7.66
CA LYS A 113 -1.71 3.04 -8.30
C LYS A 113 -2.56 2.24 -7.30
N ALA A 114 -1.89 1.47 -6.44
CA ALA A 114 -2.59 0.61 -5.49
C ALA A 114 -3.45 1.42 -4.50
N LEU A 115 -2.94 2.57 -4.05
CA LEU A 115 -3.68 3.41 -3.10
C LEU A 115 -4.67 4.35 -3.79
N PHE A 116 -4.25 4.97 -4.88
CA PHE A 116 -4.99 6.11 -5.45
C PHE A 116 -5.58 5.83 -6.82
N GLY A 117 -5.28 4.68 -7.41
CA GLY A 117 -5.82 4.32 -8.72
C GLY A 117 -5.20 5.10 -9.88
N ARG A 118 -4.07 5.70 -9.65
CA ARG A 118 -3.41 6.57 -10.65
C ARG A 118 -2.15 5.90 -11.15
#